data_ec25a615c5f87ee902e05b77bf9af9ea
#
_entry.id   ec25a615c5f87ee902e05b77bf9af9ea
#
_cell.length_a   1.000
_cell.length_b   1.000
_cell.length_c   1.000
_cell.angle_alpha   90.00
_cell.angle_beta   90.00
_cell.angle_gamma   90.00
#
_symmetry.space_group_name_H-M   'P 1'
#
loop_
_entity.id
_entity.type
_entity.pdbx_description
1 polymer ?
#
loop_
_entity_poly.entity_id
_entity_poly.type
_entity_poly.pdbx_seq_one_letter_code
_entity_poly.pdbx_strand_id
1 'polypeptide(L)'
;MSGRTVDELFTYVSEFYKAVDAKLNFMTASVAVLRDHMTQLYGLDCNVQEIPNASGHLRLKQMACLKLLREMDAVLQKNGVQYWLGYGNLLGAKRTGDFIPWDDDIDICLMRDDFNRAIGVLEENFNHGMYRTQWGMSGGLFKVIFCNHICVDLFPWDFYYKRMDGAEVEQFVERYVQAMDLARVMELDKKMIEERALIPNAPPYIPQSKYDGYDEIRDELVMQGNVPDTTAGDIFEGIDWQTYPERIARFYHSKPFRNEWIFPLGEIEFCGYKFPAPNNVDAWLTTRFGDWMAFKPDFARHNSKGFDWEELQIIQAWVNGK
;
A
#
# COMPACT_ATOMS: atom_id res chain seq x y z
N MET A 1 -9.40 -46.59 -8.24
CA MET A 1 -8.79 -45.42 -7.55
C MET A 1 -7.86 -44.77 -8.57
N SER A 2 -8.24 -43.64 -9.17
CA SER A 2 -7.36 -42.92 -10.09
C SER A 2 -6.26 -42.27 -9.23
N GLY A 3 -5.03 -42.73 -9.42
CA GLY A 3 -3.88 -42.12 -8.72
C GLY A 3 -3.74 -40.67 -9.13
N ARG A 4 -3.63 -39.79 -8.15
CA ARG A 4 -3.25 -38.40 -8.40
C ARG A 4 -1.88 -38.38 -9.04
N THR A 5 -1.67 -37.47 -9.98
CA THR A 5 -0.35 -37.24 -10.55
C THR A 5 0.58 -36.69 -9.50
N VAL A 6 1.89 -36.78 -9.70
CA VAL A 6 2.89 -36.21 -8.79
C VAL A 6 2.65 -34.71 -8.60
N ASP A 7 2.27 -34.02 -9.68
CA ASP A 7 1.98 -32.57 -9.65
C ASP A 7 0.72 -32.24 -8.82
N GLU A 8 -0.34 -33.08 -8.93
CA GLU A 8 -1.52 -32.91 -8.07
C GLU A 8 -1.21 -33.16 -6.59
N LEU A 9 -0.29 -34.07 -6.30
CA LEU A 9 0.16 -34.34 -4.94
C LEU A 9 0.98 -33.17 -4.40
N PHE A 10 1.89 -32.61 -5.20
CA PHE A 10 2.68 -31.43 -4.83
C PHE A 10 1.78 -30.20 -4.63
N THR A 11 0.81 -29.97 -5.49
CA THR A 11 -0.19 -28.89 -5.33
C THR A 11 -0.96 -29.07 -4.02
N TYR A 12 -1.45 -30.25 -3.73
CA TYR A 12 -2.18 -30.55 -2.49
C TYR A 12 -1.30 -30.32 -1.25
N VAL A 13 -0.05 -30.79 -1.27
CA VAL A 13 0.90 -30.59 -0.16
C VAL A 13 1.22 -29.09 0.02
N SER A 14 1.42 -28.36 -1.08
CA SER A 14 1.63 -26.91 -1.03
C SER A 14 0.43 -26.18 -0.41
N GLU A 15 -0.78 -26.50 -0.84
CA GLU A 15 -2.01 -25.91 -0.28
C GLU A 15 -2.19 -26.26 1.20
N PHE A 16 -1.86 -27.49 1.58
CA PHE A 16 -1.88 -27.90 2.98
C PHE A 16 -0.89 -27.08 3.84
N TYR A 17 0.35 -26.92 3.37
CA TYR A 17 1.34 -26.08 4.06
C TYR A 17 0.89 -24.64 4.17
N LYS A 18 0.35 -24.06 3.10
CA LYS A 18 -0.23 -22.70 3.11
C LYS A 18 -1.32 -22.55 4.18
N ALA A 19 -2.24 -23.52 4.24
CA ALA A 19 -3.33 -23.50 5.20
C ALA A 19 -2.81 -23.64 6.64
N VAL A 20 -1.78 -24.46 6.85
CA VAL A 20 -1.14 -24.62 8.17
C VAL A 20 -0.41 -23.35 8.59
N ASP A 21 0.37 -22.74 7.69
CA ASP A 21 1.09 -21.50 7.99
C ASP A 21 0.15 -20.32 8.23
N ALA A 22 -0.89 -20.17 7.41
CA ALA A 22 -1.92 -19.14 7.62
C ALA A 22 -2.62 -19.33 8.97
N LYS A 23 -2.91 -20.58 9.36
CA LYS A 23 -3.53 -20.90 10.63
C LYS A 23 -2.59 -20.66 11.82
N LEU A 24 -1.29 -20.97 11.64
CA LEU A 24 -0.27 -20.74 12.67
C LEU A 24 -0.07 -19.24 12.90
N ASN A 25 0.05 -18.47 11.83
CA ASN A 25 0.15 -17.01 11.92
C ASN A 25 -1.12 -16.40 12.52
N PHE A 26 -2.32 -16.86 12.12
CA PHE A 26 -3.59 -16.46 12.74
C PHE A 26 -3.63 -16.80 14.23
N MET A 27 -3.17 -17.99 14.63
CA MET A 27 -3.13 -18.38 16.04
C MET A 27 -2.14 -17.51 16.83
N THR A 28 -0.96 -17.24 16.30
CA THR A 28 0.02 -16.36 16.95
C THR A 28 -0.55 -14.96 17.12
N ALA A 29 -1.19 -14.43 16.11
CA ALA A 29 -1.87 -13.15 16.16
C ALA A 29 -3.05 -13.17 17.16
N SER A 30 -3.84 -14.24 17.18
CA SER A 30 -4.96 -14.41 18.13
C SER A 30 -4.49 -14.50 19.57
N VAL A 31 -3.36 -15.15 19.82
CA VAL A 31 -2.72 -15.19 21.14
C VAL A 31 -2.29 -13.80 21.58
N ALA A 32 -1.74 -13.00 20.67
CA ALA A 32 -1.37 -11.62 20.94
C ALA A 32 -2.61 -10.75 21.28
N VAL A 33 -3.73 -10.92 20.55
CA VAL A 33 -5.02 -10.25 20.85
C VAL A 33 -5.57 -10.68 22.20
N LEU A 34 -5.56 -11.98 22.51
CA LEU A 34 -6.01 -12.48 23.80
C LEU A 34 -5.14 -11.94 24.94
N ARG A 35 -3.82 -11.86 24.72
CA ARG A 35 -2.89 -11.26 25.65
C ARG A 35 -3.20 -9.77 25.87
N ASP A 36 -3.49 -9.00 24.80
CA ASP A 36 -3.89 -7.59 24.91
C ASP A 36 -5.23 -7.43 25.65
N HIS A 37 -6.23 -8.24 25.33
CA HIS A 37 -7.50 -8.26 26.06
C HIS A 37 -7.30 -8.60 27.56
N MET A 38 -6.45 -9.57 27.84
CA MET A 38 -6.12 -9.89 29.23
C MET A 38 -5.35 -8.76 29.91
N THR A 39 -4.48 -8.07 29.17
CA THR A 39 -3.77 -6.88 29.64
C THR A 39 -4.73 -5.76 30.00
N GLN A 40 -5.70 -5.46 29.11
CA GLN A 40 -6.73 -4.44 29.36
C GLN A 40 -7.63 -4.82 30.56
N LEU A 41 -8.01 -6.09 30.67
CA LEU A 41 -8.88 -6.58 31.74
C LEU A 41 -8.17 -6.67 33.10
N TYR A 42 -6.89 -6.97 33.11
CA TYR A 42 -6.11 -7.25 34.33
C TYR A 42 -4.98 -6.26 34.58
N GLY A 43 -4.83 -5.20 33.75
CA GLY A 43 -3.79 -4.20 33.89
C GLY A 43 -2.38 -4.71 33.59
N LEU A 44 -2.27 -5.77 32.78
CA LEU A 44 -0.98 -6.30 32.30
C LEU A 44 -0.60 -5.61 31.00
N ASP A 45 0.56 -4.98 30.91
CA ASP A 45 1.06 -4.33 29.68
C ASP A 45 1.50 -5.35 28.63
N CYS A 46 0.91 -5.28 27.43
CA CYS A 46 1.38 -6.04 26.29
C CYS A 46 2.57 -5.32 25.65
N ASN A 47 3.75 -5.89 25.77
CA ASN A 47 4.92 -5.35 25.10
C ASN A 47 4.91 -5.77 23.63
N VAL A 48 4.58 -4.84 22.74
CA VAL A 48 4.54 -5.07 21.28
C VAL A 48 5.89 -5.53 20.73
N GLN A 49 7.00 -5.24 21.41
CA GLN A 49 8.35 -5.64 21.02
C GLN A 49 8.64 -7.13 21.32
N GLU A 50 7.84 -7.78 22.12
CA GLU A 50 7.98 -9.21 22.43
C GLU A 50 7.15 -10.12 21.51
N ILE A 51 6.36 -9.55 20.59
CA ILE A 51 5.60 -10.33 19.63
C ILE A 51 6.59 -10.96 18.63
N PRO A 52 6.60 -12.29 18.47
CA PRO A 52 7.55 -12.94 17.58
C PRO A 52 7.28 -12.55 16.12
N ASN A 53 8.36 -12.44 15.34
CA ASN A 53 8.28 -12.21 13.91
C ASN A 53 7.51 -13.33 13.20
N ALA A 54 6.94 -13.03 12.03
CA ALA A 54 6.32 -14.03 11.17
C ALA A 54 7.29 -15.18 10.85
N SER A 55 6.74 -16.35 10.56
CA SER A 55 7.47 -17.53 10.12
C SER A 55 6.85 -18.11 8.84
N GLY A 56 7.49 -19.11 8.25
CA GLY A 56 6.96 -19.84 7.10
C GLY A 56 6.71 -18.95 5.88
N HIS A 57 5.57 -19.13 5.23
CA HIS A 57 5.23 -18.44 3.97
C HIS A 57 5.09 -16.92 4.14
N LEU A 58 4.52 -16.47 5.25
CA LEU A 58 4.39 -15.02 5.49
C LEU A 58 5.78 -14.37 5.64
N ARG A 59 6.70 -15.02 6.37
CA ARG A 59 8.06 -14.50 6.48
C ARG A 59 8.77 -14.48 5.12
N LEU A 60 8.61 -15.51 4.32
CA LEU A 60 9.14 -15.52 2.96
C LEU A 60 8.58 -14.37 2.13
N LYS A 61 7.27 -14.10 2.22
CA LYS A 61 6.62 -12.97 1.54
C LYS A 61 7.22 -11.64 1.99
N GLN A 62 7.35 -11.43 3.31
CA GLN A 62 7.99 -10.24 3.86
C GLN A 62 9.41 -10.04 3.33
N MET A 63 10.22 -11.09 3.31
CA MET A 63 11.59 -11.01 2.78
C MET A 63 11.63 -10.77 1.27
N ALA A 64 10.65 -11.28 0.53
CA ALA A 64 10.50 -11.02 -0.89
C ALA A 64 10.09 -9.54 -1.14
N CYS A 65 9.13 -9.01 -0.37
CA CYS A 65 8.78 -7.58 -0.43
C CYS A 65 9.98 -6.68 -0.09
N LEU A 66 10.77 -7.05 0.93
CA LEU A 66 12.01 -6.33 1.27
C LEU A 66 13.01 -6.34 0.13
N LYS A 67 13.20 -7.48 -0.55
CA LYS A 67 14.09 -7.56 -1.70
C LYS A 67 13.60 -6.67 -2.84
N LEU A 68 12.29 -6.70 -3.13
CA LEU A 68 11.69 -5.83 -4.15
C LEU A 68 11.91 -4.35 -3.80
N LEU A 69 11.67 -3.95 -2.55
CA LEU A 69 11.92 -2.59 -2.10
C LEU A 69 13.39 -2.18 -2.32
N ARG A 70 14.34 -3.05 -2.01
CA ARG A 70 15.77 -2.76 -2.20
C ARG A 70 16.16 -2.59 -3.67
N GLU A 71 15.55 -3.37 -4.56
CA GLU A 71 15.76 -3.21 -6.00
C GLU A 71 15.14 -1.89 -6.49
N MET A 72 13.95 -1.54 -6.01
CA MET A 72 13.30 -0.26 -6.29
C MET A 72 14.09 0.92 -5.71
N ASP A 73 14.57 0.82 -4.47
CA ASP A 73 15.40 1.84 -3.82
C ASP A 73 16.62 2.21 -4.66
N ALA A 74 17.35 1.21 -5.15
CA ALA A 74 18.49 1.45 -6.02
C ALA A 74 18.13 2.21 -7.31
N VAL A 75 16.96 1.90 -7.89
CA VAL A 75 16.46 2.57 -9.09
C VAL A 75 16.00 3.99 -8.77
N LEU A 76 15.22 4.17 -7.71
CA LEU A 76 14.71 5.48 -7.29
C LEU A 76 15.84 6.44 -6.93
N GLN A 77 16.82 6.00 -6.12
CA GLN A 77 18.00 6.79 -5.75
C GLN A 77 18.82 7.20 -6.97
N LYS A 78 19.07 6.28 -7.91
CA LYS A 78 19.80 6.57 -9.16
C LYS A 78 19.14 7.68 -9.99
N ASN A 79 17.81 7.79 -9.90
CA ASN A 79 17.01 8.78 -10.63
C ASN A 79 16.66 10.02 -9.78
N GLY A 80 17.22 10.15 -8.59
CA GLY A 80 16.99 11.30 -7.71
C GLY A 80 15.54 11.43 -7.22
N VAL A 81 14.81 10.31 -7.13
CA VAL A 81 13.45 10.26 -6.61
C VAL A 81 13.48 10.07 -5.11
N GLN A 82 12.88 10.98 -4.36
CA GLN A 82 12.78 10.88 -2.91
C GLN A 82 11.50 10.16 -2.50
N TYR A 83 11.63 9.28 -1.50
CA TYR A 83 10.52 8.59 -0.87
C TYR A 83 10.82 8.36 0.61
N TRP A 84 9.86 7.91 1.38
CA TRP A 84 10.06 7.43 2.74
C TRP A 84 9.18 6.22 3.03
N LEU A 85 9.61 5.37 3.98
CA LEU A 85 8.78 4.29 4.48
C LEU A 85 7.53 4.85 5.15
N GLY A 86 6.37 4.25 4.84
CA GLY A 86 5.08 4.66 5.38
C GLY A 86 4.42 3.59 6.24
N TYR A 87 3.30 3.95 6.78
CA TYR A 87 2.28 3.08 7.41
C TYR A 87 2.83 1.94 8.28
N GLY A 88 2.44 0.71 7.98
CA GLY A 88 2.82 -0.49 8.72
C GLY A 88 4.32 -0.72 8.76
N ASN A 89 5.01 -0.44 7.66
CA ASN A 89 6.46 -0.66 7.58
C ASN A 89 7.26 0.34 8.42
N LEU A 90 6.85 1.62 8.44
CA LEU A 90 7.46 2.60 9.33
C LEU A 90 7.18 2.27 10.80
N LEU A 91 5.96 1.80 11.10
CA LEU A 91 5.57 1.37 12.44
C LEU A 91 6.37 0.16 12.89
N GLY A 92 6.51 -0.86 12.06
CA GLY A 92 7.32 -2.05 12.32
C GLY A 92 8.79 -1.72 12.51
N ALA A 93 9.37 -0.92 11.58
CA ALA A 93 10.73 -0.43 11.68
C ALA A 93 11.00 0.28 13.02
N LYS A 94 10.08 1.15 13.45
CA LYS A 94 10.22 1.90 14.70
C LYS A 94 10.05 1.03 15.95
N ARG A 95 9.12 0.05 15.92
CA ARG A 95 8.83 -0.82 17.07
C ARG A 95 9.91 -1.86 17.31
N THR A 96 10.31 -2.55 16.25
CA THR A 96 11.13 -3.76 16.34
C THR A 96 12.28 -3.81 15.34
N GLY A 97 12.40 -2.85 14.43
CA GLY A 97 13.36 -2.89 13.33
C GLY A 97 12.99 -3.89 12.23
N ASP A 98 11.77 -4.43 12.24
CA ASP A 98 11.31 -5.48 11.33
C ASP A 98 9.84 -5.23 10.94
N PHE A 99 9.26 -6.08 10.10
CA PHE A 99 7.84 -6.05 9.79
C PHE A 99 6.97 -6.20 11.04
N ILE A 100 5.78 -5.63 11.02
CA ILE A 100 4.73 -6.06 11.92
C ILE A 100 4.46 -7.55 11.61
N PRO A 101 4.35 -8.44 12.62
CA PRO A 101 4.35 -9.89 12.40
C PRO A 101 3.27 -10.43 11.46
N TRP A 102 2.18 -9.71 11.26
CA TRP A 102 1.07 -10.09 10.36
C TRP A 102 1.00 -9.26 9.09
N ASP A 103 1.89 -8.29 8.90
CA ASP A 103 1.96 -7.44 7.72
C ASP A 103 2.54 -8.22 6.53
N ASP A 104 2.04 -7.97 5.33
CA ASP A 104 2.35 -8.80 4.16
C ASP A 104 2.70 -8.01 2.89
N ASP A 105 2.89 -6.71 3.01
CA ASP A 105 3.25 -5.78 1.93
C ASP A 105 4.26 -4.71 2.40
N ILE A 106 4.63 -3.83 1.51
CA ILE A 106 5.45 -2.65 1.81
C ILE A 106 4.80 -1.42 1.19
N ASP A 107 4.72 -0.38 2.01
CA ASP A 107 4.18 0.92 1.67
C ASP A 107 5.29 1.98 1.68
N ILE A 108 5.44 2.70 0.58
CA ILE A 108 6.29 3.88 0.51
C ILE A 108 5.47 5.12 0.15
N CYS A 109 5.87 6.25 0.70
CA CYS A 109 5.23 7.53 0.50
C CYS A 109 6.14 8.45 -0.31
N LEU A 110 5.57 9.22 -1.22
CA LEU A 110 6.30 10.14 -2.09
C LEU A 110 5.51 11.43 -2.23
N MET A 111 6.20 12.59 -2.21
CA MET A 111 5.55 13.83 -2.64
C MET A 111 5.11 13.70 -4.11
N ARG A 112 4.07 14.42 -4.50
CA ARG A 112 3.41 14.31 -5.82
C ARG A 112 4.38 14.34 -6.99
N ASP A 113 5.34 15.26 -7.00
CA ASP A 113 6.31 15.37 -8.09
C ASP A 113 7.22 14.16 -8.17
N ASP A 114 7.67 13.66 -7.01
CA ASP A 114 8.47 12.44 -6.94
C ASP A 114 7.64 11.19 -7.29
N PHE A 115 6.38 11.14 -6.86
CA PHE A 115 5.44 10.08 -7.21
C PHE A 115 5.26 9.99 -8.74
N ASN A 116 4.99 11.12 -9.40
CA ASN A 116 4.80 11.17 -10.84
C ASN A 116 6.09 10.75 -11.59
N ARG A 117 7.26 11.16 -11.11
CA ARG A 117 8.56 10.73 -11.67
C ARG A 117 8.80 9.25 -11.42
N ALA A 118 8.48 8.76 -10.22
CA ALA A 118 8.65 7.36 -9.86
C ALA A 118 7.88 6.42 -10.80
N ILE A 119 6.65 6.76 -11.17
CA ILE A 119 5.83 5.95 -12.08
C ILE A 119 6.61 5.65 -13.36
N GLY A 120 7.05 6.68 -14.09
CA GLY A 120 7.79 6.50 -15.34
C GLY A 120 9.07 5.69 -15.16
N VAL A 121 9.86 6.00 -14.13
CA VAL A 121 11.11 5.29 -13.82
C VAL A 121 10.86 3.81 -13.49
N LEU A 122 9.81 3.52 -12.71
CA LEU A 122 9.49 2.14 -12.32
C LEU A 122 8.87 1.35 -13.46
N GLU A 123 8.03 1.96 -14.30
CA GLU A 123 7.50 1.32 -15.50
C GLU A 123 8.61 0.89 -16.46
N GLU A 124 9.63 1.73 -16.65
CA GLU A 124 10.79 1.39 -17.49
C GLU A 124 11.63 0.24 -16.93
N ASN A 125 11.71 0.10 -15.61
CA ASN A 125 12.61 -0.84 -14.96
C ASN A 125 11.93 -2.12 -14.44
N PHE A 126 10.60 -2.13 -14.26
CA PHE A 126 9.87 -3.25 -13.62
C PHE A 126 8.68 -3.77 -14.45
N ASN A 127 8.68 -3.58 -15.80
CA ASN A 127 7.71 -4.19 -16.70
C ASN A 127 8.39 -5.24 -17.60
N HIS A 128 9.09 -6.19 -16.99
CA HIS A 128 9.76 -7.28 -17.71
C HIS A 128 9.80 -8.57 -16.88
N GLY A 129 9.83 -9.71 -17.55
CA GLY A 129 9.90 -11.01 -16.88
C GLY A 129 8.72 -11.23 -15.95
N MET A 130 8.98 -11.37 -14.66
CA MET A 130 7.95 -11.56 -13.62
C MET A 130 7.57 -10.28 -12.89
N TYR A 131 8.17 -9.14 -13.25
CA TYR A 131 7.83 -7.84 -12.71
C TYR A 131 6.74 -7.18 -13.55
N ARG A 132 5.85 -6.47 -12.89
CA ARG A 132 4.87 -5.60 -13.51
C ARG A 132 4.56 -4.41 -12.63
N THR A 133 4.13 -3.34 -13.25
CA THR A 133 3.58 -2.16 -12.58
C THR A 133 2.09 -2.07 -12.86
N GLN A 134 1.34 -1.53 -11.92
CA GLN A 134 -0.09 -1.26 -12.12
C GLN A 134 -0.62 -0.22 -11.14
N TRP A 135 -1.71 0.43 -11.53
CA TRP A 135 -2.51 1.21 -10.61
C TRP A 135 -3.32 0.29 -9.69
N GLY A 136 -3.41 0.66 -8.42
CA GLY A 136 -4.23 -0.08 -7.46
C GLY A 136 -5.72 0.05 -7.76
N MET A 137 -6.45 -1.06 -7.63
CA MET A 137 -7.90 -1.11 -7.95
C MET A 137 -8.78 -0.29 -6.97
N SER A 138 -8.25 0.05 -5.81
CA SER A 138 -9.00 0.73 -4.75
C SER A 138 -8.56 2.18 -4.49
N GLY A 139 -7.94 2.77 -5.48
CA GLY A 139 -7.71 4.20 -5.52
C GLY A 139 -6.37 4.68 -5.02
N GLY A 140 -5.77 5.52 -5.82
CA GLY A 140 -4.76 6.46 -5.45
C GLY A 140 -3.35 5.95 -5.21
N LEU A 141 -3.08 4.70 -5.43
CA LEU A 141 -1.75 4.15 -5.25
C LEU A 141 -1.25 3.45 -6.52
N PHE A 142 0.05 3.49 -6.71
CA PHE A 142 0.75 2.76 -7.76
C PHE A 142 1.50 1.58 -7.14
N LYS A 143 1.58 0.46 -7.86
CA LYS A 143 2.20 -0.77 -7.34
C LYS A 143 3.30 -1.25 -8.26
N VAL A 144 4.39 -1.71 -7.67
CA VAL A 144 5.35 -2.61 -8.32
C VAL A 144 5.13 -4.01 -7.78
N ILE A 145 4.98 -4.97 -8.67
CA ILE A 145 4.61 -6.35 -8.32
C ILE A 145 5.63 -7.31 -8.92
N PHE A 146 6.04 -8.28 -8.13
CA PHE A 146 6.80 -9.44 -8.58
C PHE A 146 5.99 -10.71 -8.33
N CYS A 147 5.98 -11.64 -9.31
CA CYS A 147 5.35 -12.96 -9.20
C CYS A 147 3.91 -12.89 -8.63
N ASN A 148 3.09 -11.96 -9.12
CA ASN A 148 1.68 -11.74 -8.79
C ASN A 148 1.34 -11.34 -7.34
N HIS A 149 2.20 -11.63 -6.37
CA HIS A 149 1.84 -11.54 -4.95
C HIS A 149 2.78 -10.70 -4.09
N ILE A 150 4.00 -10.45 -4.58
CA ILE A 150 4.98 -9.62 -3.87
C ILE A 150 4.80 -8.19 -4.37
N CYS A 151 4.44 -7.28 -3.51
CA CYS A 151 4.20 -5.89 -3.93
C CYS A 151 4.83 -4.86 -2.99
N VAL A 152 5.14 -3.73 -3.61
CA VAL A 152 5.44 -2.47 -2.93
C VAL A 152 4.45 -1.44 -3.46
N ASP A 153 3.74 -0.80 -2.53
CA ASP A 153 2.71 0.17 -2.80
C ASP A 153 3.28 1.59 -2.64
N LEU A 154 3.04 2.44 -3.64
CA LEU A 154 3.45 3.82 -3.65
C LEU A 154 2.25 4.72 -3.40
N PHE A 155 2.34 5.55 -2.37
CA PHE A 155 1.31 6.50 -1.99
C PHE A 155 1.74 7.93 -2.29
N PRO A 156 0.97 8.68 -3.12
CA PRO A 156 1.23 10.09 -3.34
C PRO A 156 0.90 10.90 -2.09
N TRP A 157 1.70 11.92 -1.84
CA TRP A 157 1.50 12.91 -0.79
C TRP A 157 1.55 14.31 -1.38
N ASP A 158 0.68 15.20 -0.89
CA ASP A 158 0.51 16.54 -1.41
C ASP A 158 0.68 17.59 -0.32
N PHE A 159 1.19 18.76 -0.71
CA PHE A 159 1.15 19.94 0.16
C PHE A 159 -0.27 20.48 0.22
N TYR A 160 -0.67 20.85 1.42
CA TYR A 160 -1.95 21.47 1.66
C TYR A 160 -1.77 22.89 2.17
N TYR A 161 -2.33 23.86 1.48
CA TYR A 161 -2.08 25.27 1.69
C TYR A 161 -3.21 26.05 2.35
N LYS A 162 -4.41 25.53 2.34
CA LYS A 162 -5.53 26.14 3.00
C LYS A 162 -6.30 25.10 3.79
N ARG A 163 -6.39 25.30 5.08
CA ARG A 163 -7.28 24.52 5.91
C ARG A 163 -8.71 24.90 5.55
N MET A 164 -9.47 23.95 5.02
CA MET A 164 -10.88 24.12 4.72
C MET A 164 -11.68 24.15 6.03
N ASP A 165 -12.72 24.98 6.10
CA ASP A 165 -13.72 24.86 7.13
C ASP A 165 -14.70 23.71 6.83
N GLY A 166 -15.63 23.39 7.77
CA GLY A 166 -16.53 22.26 7.61
C GLY A 166 -17.41 22.34 6.36
N ALA A 167 -17.87 23.54 5.98
CA ALA A 167 -18.72 23.73 4.80
C ALA A 167 -17.92 23.58 3.51
N GLU A 168 -16.69 24.07 3.46
CA GLU A 168 -15.77 23.90 2.34
C GLU A 168 -15.44 22.39 2.15
N VAL A 169 -15.25 21.66 3.25
CA VAL A 169 -15.01 20.20 3.21
C VAL A 169 -16.24 19.46 2.62
N GLU A 170 -17.46 19.80 3.06
CA GLU A 170 -18.67 19.17 2.54
C GLU A 170 -18.82 19.39 1.03
N GLN A 171 -18.67 20.62 0.56
CA GLN A 171 -18.72 20.94 -0.87
C GLN A 171 -17.62 20.22 -1.67
N PHE A 172 -16.42 20.16 -1.12
CA PHE A 172 -15.32 19.45 -1.75
C PHE A 172 -15.64 17.95 -1.86
N VAL A 173 -16.13 17.33 -0.78
CA VAL A 173 -16.51 15.91 -0.78
C VAL A 173 -17.61 15.63 -1.80
N GLU A 174 -18.64 16.47 -1.89
CA GLU A 174 -19.72 16.32 -2.88
C GLU A 174 -19.17 16.35 -4.32
N ARG A 175 -18.33 17.33 -4.64
CA ARG A 175 -17.69 17.43 -5.97
C ARG A 175 -16.81 16.24 -6.27
N TYR A 176 -16.05 15.78 -5.27
CA TYR A 176 -15.19 14.62 -5.40
C TYR A 176 -15.99 13.34 -5.63
N VAL A 177 -17.11 13.14 -4.93
CA VAL A 177 -18.01 12.00 -5.15
C VAL A 177 -18.53 12.00 -6.59
N GLN A 178 -18.92 13.18 -7.11
CA GLN A 178 -19.37 13.32 -8.50
C GLN A 178 -18.25 12.94 -9.49
N ALA A 179 -17.02 13.40 -9.26
CA ALA A 179 -15.88 13.06 -10.09
C ALA A 179 -15.58 11.55 -10.05
N MET A 180 -15.65 10.94 -8.86
CA MET A 180 -15.44 9.50 -8.69
C MET A 180 -16.51 8.66 -9.38
N ASP A 181 -17.75 9.04 -9.33
CA ASP A 181 -18.83 8.32 -10.02
C ASP A 181 -18.63 8.39 -11.54
N LEU A 182 -18.22 9.54 -12.06
CA LEU A 182 -17.85 9.69 -13.47
C LEU A 182 -16.66 8.80 -13.83
N ALA A 183 -15.60 8.77 -13.01
CA ALA A 183 -14.43 7.93 -13.24
C ALA A 183 -14.79 6.44 -13.28
N ARG A 184 -15.63 5.98 -12.35
CA ARG A 184 -16.14 4.60 -12.34
C ARG A 184 -16.91 4.24 -13.60
N VAL A 185 -17.77 5.16 -14.07
CA VAL A 185 -18.52 4.96 -15.32
C VAL A 185 -17.56 4.90 -16.50
N MET A 186 -16.54 5.77 -16.55
CA MET A 186 -15.52 5.77 -17.60
C MET A 186 -14.72 4.46 -17.63
N GLU A 187 -14.35 3.94 -16.48
CA GLU A 187 -13.61 2.67 -16.39
C GLU A 187 -14.48 1.47 -16.83
N LEU A 188 -15.76 1.47 -16.44
CA LEU A 188 -16.73 0.48 -16.91
C LEU A 188 -16.94 0.57 -18.42
N ASP A 189 -17.07 1.77 -18.98
CA ASP A 189 -17.20 1.98 -20.42
C ASP A 189 -15.98 1.46 -21.16
N LYS A 190 -14.77 1.77 -20.69
CA LYS A 190 -13.52 1.28 -21.26
C LYS A 190 -13.47 -0.25 -21.26
N LYS A 191 -13.78 -0.87 -20.13
CA LYS A 191 -13.83 -2.33 -20.00
C LYS A 191 -14.85 -2.94 -20.94
N MET A 192 -16.05 -2.37 -21.04
CA MET A 192 -17.09 -2.84 -21.94
C MET A 192 -16.71 -2.69 -23.42
N ILE A 193 -15.98 -1.63 -23.79
CA ILE A 193 -15.44 -1.46 -25.14
C ILE A 193 -14.43 -2.56 -25.44
N GLU A 194 -13.49 -2.82 -24.51
CA GLU A 194 -12.45 -3.85 -24.68
C GLU A 194 -13.06 -5.26 -24.77
N GLU A 195 -13.97 -5.61 -23.87
CA GLU A 195 -14.66 -6.91 -23.88
C GLU A 195 -15.50 -7.09 -25.14
N ARG A 196 -16.17 -6.04 -25.60
CA ARG A 196 -17.01 -6.10 -26.80
C ARG A 196 -16.18 -6.28 -28.07
N ALA A 197 -14.98 -5.71 -28.13
CA ALA A 197 -14.07 -5.85 -29.25
C ALA A 197 -13.57 -7.30 -29.43
N LEU A 198 -13.61 -8.12 -28.38
CA LEU A 198 -13.25 -9.53 -28.40
C LEU A 198 -14.36 -10.46 -28.95
N ILE A 199 -15.59 -9.94 -29.10
CA ILE A 199 -16.73 -10.73 -29.56
C ILE A 199 -16.92 -10.53 -31.07
N PRO A 200 -16.70 -11.56 -31.92
CA PRO A 200 -16.86 -11.45 -33.36
C PRO A 200 -18.26 -10.97 -33.73
N ASN A 201 -18.36 -9.96 -34.60
CA ASN A 201 -19.62 -9.39 -35.11
C ASN A 201 -20.55 -8.78 -34.05
N ALA A 202 -20.08 -8.54 -32.84
CA ALA A 202 -20.86 -7.80 -31.86
C ALA A 202 -21.01 -6.31 -32.28
N PRO A 203 -22.19 -5.70 -32.12
CA PRO A 203 -22.31 -4.28 -32.35
C PRO A 203 -21.39 -3.51 -31.37
N PRO A 204 -20.83 -2.37 -31.77
CA PRO A 204 -19.95 -1.59 -30.92
C PRO A 204 -20.66 -1.17 -29.64
N TYR A 205 -19.94 -1.17 -28.53
CA TYR A 205 -20.46 -0.62 -27.28
C TYR A 205 -20.55 0.90 -27.41
N ILE A 206 -21.68 1.44 -27.01
CA ILE A 206 -21.89 2.90 -26.97
C ILE A 206 -21.66 3.35 -25.52
N PRO A 207 -20.61 4.13 -25.23
CA PRO A 207 -20.35 4.66 -23.91
C PRO A 207 -21.56 5.42 -23.37
N GLN A 208 -21.89 5.17 -22.09
CA GLN A 208 -23.02 5.83 -21.42
C GLN A 208 -22.58 7.08 -20.65
N SER A 209 -21.27 7.24 -20.46
CA SER A 209 -20.72 8.37 -19.75
C SER A 209 -20.64 9.62 -20.65
N LYS A 210 -21.07 10.73 -20.11
CA LYS A 210 -20.72 12.05 -20.64
C LYS A 210 -19.59 12.60 -19.78
N TYR A 211 -18.45 12.75 -20.38
CA TYR A 211 -17.21 13.17 -19.69
C TYR A 211 -17.07 14.68 -19.53
N ASP A 212 -18.04 15.44 -19.97
CA ASP A 212 -18.02 16.90 -19.92
C ASP A 212 -17.84 17.39 -18.48
N GLY A 213 -16.79 18.09 -18.21
CA GLY A 213 -16.46 18.65 -16.89
C GLY A 213 -15.70 17.71 -15.93
N TYR A 214 -15.48 16.45 -16.31
CA TYR A 214 -14.71 15.53 -15.45
C TYR A 214 -13.27 15.96 -15.29
N ASP A 215 -12.60 16.28 -16.39
CA ASP A 215 -11.21 16.70 -16.35
C ASP A 215 -11.02 18.01 -15.58
N GLU A 216 -11.98 18.93 -15.66
CA GLU A 216 -11.97 20.16 -14.89
C GLU A 216 -12.09 19.90 -13.38
N ILE A 217 -13.02 19.02 -12.98
CA ILE A 217 -13.17 18.62 -11.57
C ILE A 217 -11.94 17.89 -11.07
N ARG A 218 -11.40 16.96 -11.87
CA ARG A 218 -10.17 16.24 -11.54
C ARG A 218 -9.00 17.20 -11.36
N ASP A 219 -8.79 18.10 -12.31
CA ASP A 219 -7.67 19.04 -12.29
C ASP A 219 -7.81 20.03 -11.13
N GLU A 220 -9.01 20.46 -10.79
CA GLU A 220 -9.26 21.28 -9.62
C GLU A 220 -8.95 20.52 -8.31
N LEU A 221 -9.34 19.25 -8.22
CA LEU A 221 -9.06 18.40 -7.06
C LEU A 221 -7.55 18.13 -6.90
N VAL A 222 -6.86 17.91 -8.01
CA VAL A 222 -5.40 17.74 -8.02
C VAL A 222 -4.68 19.06 -7.74
N MET A 223 -5.15 20.16 -8.31
CA MET A 223 -4.52 21.47 -8.11
C MET A 223 -4.74 22.05 -6.71
N GLN A 224 -5.78 21.64 -5.98
CA GLN A 224 -5.94 22.05 -4.58
C GLN A 224 -4.88 21.44 -3.66
N GLY A 225 -4.24 20.35 -4.06
CA GLY A 225 -3.08 19.76 -3.39
C GLY A 225 -1.73 20.25 -3.93
N ASN A 226 -1.69 20.84 -5.11
CA ASN A 226 -0.46 21.26 -5.77
C ASN A 226 -0.31 22.76 -5.75
N VAL A 227 0.29 23.29 -4.70
CA VAL A 227 0.76 24.67 -4.76
C VAL A 227 2.25 24.71 -4.91
N PRO A 228 2.73 25.25 -6.04
CA PRO A 228 4.14 25.14 -6.43
C PRO A 228 5.16 25.80 -5.50
N ASP A 229 4.76 26.46 -4.44
CA ASP A 229 5.67 27.40 -3.75
C ASP A 229 5.70 27.30 -2.22
N THR A 230 5.25 26.21 -1.62
CA THR A 230 5.25 26.12 -0.16
C THR A 230 6.00 24.91 0.36
N THR A 231 7.29 25.07 0.50
CA THR A 231 8.12 24.29 1.44
C THR A 231 7.67 24.45 2.92
N ALA A 232 6.62 25.22 3.18
CA ALA A 232 6.11 25.57 4.50
C ALA A 232 4.67 25.10 4.78
N GLY A 233 4.01 24.45 3.83
CA GLY A 233 2.64 23.94 4.01
C GLY A 233 2.59 22.64 4.79
N ASP A 234 1.41 22.35 5.34
CA ASP A 234 1.10 21.04 5.89
C ASP A 234 1.07 19.98 4.75
N ILE A 235 1.37 18.73 5.07
CA ILE A 235 1.47 17.64 4.11
C ILE A 235 0.41 16.60 4.43
N PHE A 236 -0.21 16.06 3.39
CA PHE A 236 -1.26 15.05 3.49
C PHE A 236 -1.00 13.88 2.55
N GLU A 237 -1.55 12.72 2.91
CA GLU A 237 -1.74 11.63 1.96
C GLU A 237 -2.53 12.19 0.77
N GLY A 238 -1.95 12.07 -0.43
CA GLY A 238 -2.47 12.69 -1.62
C GLY A 238 -3.84 12.15 -2.00
N ILE A 239 -4.68 13.06 -2.47
CA ILE A 239 -5.93 12.69 -3.08
C ILE A 239 -5.65 12.31 -4.52
N ASP A 240 -5.77 11.06 -4.82
CA ASP A 240 -5.97 10.63 -6.19
C ASP A 240 -7.47 10.52 -6.44
N TRP A 241 -7.91 10.87 -7.65
CA TRP A 241 -9.30 10.77 -8.08
C TRP A 241 -9.87 9.35 -8.01
N GLN A 242 -9.04 8.33 -7.73
CA GLN A 242 -9.46 6.97 -7.41
C GLN A 242 -9.68 6.70 -5.90
N THR A 243 -9.41 7.67 -5.03
CA THR A 243 -9.57 7.50 -3.58
C THR A 243 -11.05 7.50 -3.16
N TYR A 244 -11.42 6.60 -2.26
CA TYR A 244 -12.82 6.54 -1.78
C TYR A 244 -13.25 7.81 -1.05
N PRO A 245 -14.47 8.31 -1.27
CA PRO A 245 -15.00 9.50 -0.63
C PRO A 245 -14.87 9.51 0.90
N GLU A 246 -15.06 8.36 1.55
CA GLU A 246 -14.96 8.23 2.99
C GLU A 246 -13.52 8.47 3.51
N ARG A 247 -12.51 8.18 2.67
CA ARG A 247 -11.12 8.48 3.00
C ARG A 247 -10.86 9.98 2.97
N ILE A 248 -11.44 10.68 2.01
CA ILE A 248 -11.29 12.13 1.88
C ILE A 248 -11.91 12.83 3.07
N ALA A 249 -13.13 12.47 3.47
CA ALA A 249 -13.77 13.03 4.64
C ALA A 249 -12.92 12.82 5.91
N ARG A 250 -12.36 11.63 6.12
CA ARG A 250 -11.42 11.36 7.22
C ARG A 250 -10.15 12.19 7.11
N PHE A 251 -9.68 12.41 5.92
CA PHE A 251 -8.45 13.10 5.60
C PHE A 251 -8.54 14.58 5.98
N TYR A 252 -9.59 15.29 5.56
CA TYR A 252 -9.78 16.69 5.91
C TYR A 252 -10.15 16.93 7.38
N HIS A 253 -10.65 15.90 8.06
CA HIS A 253 -10.86 15.92 9.50
C HIS A 253 -9.65 15.41 10.29
N SER A 254 -8.65 14.82 9.63
CA SER A 254 -7.43 14.38 10.29
C SER A 254 -6.46 15.53 10.56
N LYS A 255 -5.56 15.33 11.50
CA LYS A 255 -4.48 16.30 11.71
C LYS A 255 -3.50 16.23 10.55
N PRO A 256 -3.13 17.36 9.94
CA PRO A 256 -2.11 17.38 8.90
C PRO A 256 -0.74 17.00 9.48
N PHE A 257 0.12 16.53 8.61
CA PHE A 257 1.53 16.32 8.92
C PHE A 257 2.28 17.60 8.64
N ARG A 258 3.05 18.07 9.61
CA ARG A 258 3.87 19.26 9.40
C ARG A 258 5.04 18.95 8.49
N ASN A 259 5.39 19.88 7.61
CA ASN A 259 6.51 19.73 6.68
C ASN A 259 7.83 19.38 7.41
N GLU A 260 8.11 20.03 8.53
CA GLU A 260 9.30 19.77 9.34
C GLU A 260 9.32 18.38 10.02
N TRP A 261 8.21 17.68 10.07
CA TRP A 261 8.18 16.27 10.55
C TRP A 261 8.59 15.29 9.47
N ILE A 262 8.46 15.66 8.21
CA ILE A 262 8.81 14.82 7.08
C ILE A 262 10.20 15.20 6.56
N PHE A 263 10.46 16.48 6.35
CA PHE A 263 11.69 16.98 5.73
C PHE A 263 12.60 17.75 6.69
N PRO A 264 13.94 17.70 6.47
CA PRO A 264 14.60 16.82 5.50
C PRO A 264 14.44 15.36 5.88
N LEU A 265 14.34 14.45 4.91
CA LEU A 265 14.22 13.01 5.20
C LEU A 265 15.40 12.55 6.04
N GLY A 266 15.10 11.73 7.04
CA GLY A 266 16.06 10.96 7.82
C GLY A 266 16.22 9.55 7.28
N GLU A 267 16.78 8.67 8.10
CA GLU A 267 16.93 7.25 7.83
C GLU A 267 16.38 6.43 9.00
N ILE A 268 15.86 5.25 8.71
CA ILE A 268 15.46 4.26 9.70
C ILE A 268 15.98 2.88 9.30
N GLU A 269 16.35 2.06 10.29
CA GLU A 269 16.70 0.68 10.06
C GLU A 269 15.42 -0.17 9.96
N PHE A 270 15.35 -0.98 8.89
CA PHE A 270 14.26 -1.92 8.65
C PHE A 270 14.85 -3.21 8.10
N CYS A 271 14.64 -4.31 8.82
CA CYS A 271 15.18 -5.63 8.51
C CYS A 271 16.71 -5.64 8.23
N GLY A 272 17.47 -4.85 8.98
CA GLY A 272 18.93 -4.76 8.87
C GLY A 272 19.43 -3.88 7.70
N TYR A 273 18.54 -3.15 7.02
CA TYR A 273 18.89 -2.17 5.98
C TYR A 273 18.37 -0.79 6.37
N LYS A 274 19.05 0.24 5.86
CA LYS A 274 18.63 1.63 6.05
C LYS A 274 17.77 2.08 4.89
N PHE A 275 16.66 2.71 5.21
CA PHE A 275 15.73 3.31 4.25
C PHE A 275 15.39 4.73 4.64
N PRO A 276 15.00 5.58 3.67
CA PRO A 276 14.51 6.91 3.96
C PRO A 276 13.28 6.88 4.88
N ALA A 277 13.24 7.80 5.82
CA ALA A 277 12.16 7.93 6.79
C ALA A 277 11.83 9.41 7.02
N PRO A 278 10.64 9.75 7.57
CA PRO A 278 10.35 11.09 8.03
C PRO A 278 11.38 11.56 9.05
N ASN A 279 11.68 12.86 9.04
CA ASN A 279 12.58 13.49 10.00
C ASN A 279 12.18 13.24 11.46
N ASN A 280 10.89 13.29 11.74
CA ASN A 280 10.32 13.00 13.04
C ASN A 280 9.34 11.83 12.95
N VAL A 281 9.87 10.61 13.02
CA VAL A 281 9.11 9.36 12.94
C VAL A 281 8.04 9.28 14.04
N ASP A 282 8.35 9.72 15.27
CA ASP A 282 7.40 9.66 16.39
C ASP A 282 6.20 10.59 16.17
N ALA A 283 6.42 11.80 15.67
CA ALA A 283 5.33 12.72 15.33
C ALA A 283 4.47 12.15 14.17
N TRP A 284 5.12 11.57 13.16
CA TRP A 284 4.42 10.93 12.04
C TRP A 284 3.53 9.79 12.51
N LEU A 285 4.08 8.86 13.29
CA LEU A 285 3.35 7.70 13.79
C LEU A 285 2.22 8.12 14.76
N THR A 286 2.48 9.12 15.61
CA THR A 286 1.46 9.65 16.54
C THR A 286 0.30 10.29 15.78
N THR A 287 0.59 11.03 14.72
CA THR A 287 -0.45 11.64 13.88
C THR A 287 -1.28 10.59 13.16
N ARG A 288 -0.65 9.54 12.63
CA ARG A 288 -1.33 8.49 11.85
C ARG A 288 -2.08 7.50 12.73
N PHE A 289 -1.48 7.05 13.82
CA PHE A 289 -1.95 5.93 14.63
C PHE A 289 -2.36 6.31 16.05
N GLY A 290 -2.11 7.55 16.49
CA GLY A 290 -2.30 7.98 17.88
C GLY A 290 -1.26 7.34 18.80
N ASP A 291 -1.70 6.62 19.81
CA ASP A 291 -0.81 5.79 20.63
C ASP A 291 -0.34 4.58 19.80
N TRP A 292 0.76 4.79 19.09
CA TRP A 292 1.31 3.80 18.17
C TRP A 292 2.10 2.68 18.88
N MET A 293 2.44 2.86 20.16
CA MET A 293 3.00 1.77 20.98
C MET A 293 1.91 0.84 21.51
N ALA A 294 0.66 1.28 21.60
CA ALA A 294 -0.43 0.42 21.97
C ALA A 294 -0.67 -0.66 20.91
N PHE A 295 -0.90 -1.87 21.37
CA PHE A 295 -1.27 -2.97 20.49
C PHE A 295 -2.69 -2.75 19.95
N LYS A 296 -2.80 -2.59 18.63
CA LYS A 296 -4.08 -2.47 17.92
C LYS A 296 -4.13 -3.51 16.82
N PRO A 297 -4.70 -4.68 17.06
CA PRO A 297 -4.77 -5.72 16.05
C PRO A 297 -5.74 -5.33 14.94
N ASP A 298 -5.27 -5.24 13.72
CA ASP A 298 -6.10 -5.15 12.52
C ASP A 298 -5.84 -6.36 11.63
N PHE A 299 -6.27 -7.53 12.07
CA PHE A 299 -6.06 -8.79 11.36
C PHE A 299 -6.98 -8.97 10.14
N ALA A 300 -8.03 -8.16 10.04
CA ALA A 300 -9.06 -8.34 9.01
C ALA A 300 -8.57 -7.99 7.59
N ARG A 301 -7.49 -7.22 7.48
CA ARG A 301 -7.00 -6.68 6.22
C ARG A 301 -5.89 -7.50 5.57
N HIS A 302 -5.17 -8.31 6.34
CA HIS A 302 -3.98 -9.03 5.89
C HIS A 302 -4.28 -10.52 5.67
N ASN A 303 -5.10 -10.80 4.65
CA ASN A 303 -5.37 -12.17 4.21
C ASN A 303 -4.40 -12.51 3.07
N SER A 304 -3.14 -12.78 3.40
CA SER A 304 -2.19 -13.18 2.38
C SER A 304 -2.63 -14.53 1.78
N LYS A 305 -3.03 -14.50 0.52
CA LYS A 305 -3.12 -15.73 -0.25
C LYS A 305 -1.72 -16.34 -0.29
N GLY A 306 -1.59 -17.57 0.15
CA GLY A 306 -0.32 -18.28 0.04
C GLY A 306 0.07 -18.47 -1.42
N PHE A 307 1.32 -18.81 -1.67
CA PHE A 307 1.87 -19.12 -3.00
C PHE A 307 1.47 -20.53 -3.43
N ASP A 308 1.30 -20.76 -4.71
CA ASP A 308 1.31 -22.11 -5.23
C ASP A 308 2.75 -22.69 -5.23
N TRP A 309 2.91 -23.95 -5.58
CA TRP A 309 4.20 -24.61 -5.50
C TRP A 309 5.25 -24.00 -6.43
N GLU A 310 4.86 -23.64 -7.63
CA GLU A 310 5.75 -23.03 -8.63
C GLU A 310 6.19 -21.65 -8.21
N GLU A 311 5.24 -20.82 -7.81
CA GLU A 311 5.49 -19.47 -7.25
C GLU A 311 6.43 -19.53 -6.03
N LEU A 312 6.20 -20.51 -5.14
CA LEU A 312 7.03 -20.68 -3.95
C LEU A 312 8.49 -20.95 -4.32
N GLN A 313 8.75 -21.84 -5.30
CA GLN A 313 10.10 -22.14 -5.76
C GLN A 313 10.78 -20.91 -6.40
N ILE A 314 10.04 -20.20 -7.23
CA ILE A 314 10.52 -18.98 -7.89
C ILE A 314 10.89 -17.92 -6.85
N ILE A 315 9.99 -17.65 -5.90
CA ILE A 315 10.19 -16.63 -4.87
C ILE A 315 11.36 -17.01 -3.96
N GLN A 316 11.44 -18.28 -3.54
CA GLN A 316 12.57 -18.76 -2.72
C GLN A 316 13.92 -18.63 -3.46
N ALA A 317 13.95 -19.02 -4.73
CA ALA A 317 15.15 -18.89 -5.55
C ALA A 317 15.56 -17.42 -5.70
N TRP A 318 14.59 -16.57 -6.02
CA TRP A 318 14.82 -15.13 -6.18
C TRP A 318 15.29 -14.47 -4.89
N VAL A 319 14.64 -14.73 -3.74
CA VAL A 319 15.06 -14.18 -2.44
C VAL A 319 16.49 -14.61 -2.09
N ASN A 320 16.87 -15.85 -2.40
CA ASN A 320 18.21 -16.40 -2.12
C ASN A 320 19.27 -16.03 -3.18
N GLY A 321 18.92 -15.22 -4.19
CA GLY A 321 19.87 -14.78 -5.23
C GLY A 321 20.27 -15.88 -6.21
N LYS A 322 19.42 -16.85 -6.45
CA LYS A 322 19.63 -17.97 -7.37
C LYS A 322 18.84 -17.79 -8.66
#